data_67216e442ee817ced6093e0f12a04a7a
#
_entry.id   67216e442ee817ced6093e0f12a04a7a
#
_cell.length_a   1.000
_cell.length_b   1.000
_cell.length_c   1.000
_cell.angle_alpha   90.00
_cell.angle_beta   90.00
_cell.angle_gamma   90.00
#
_symmetry.space_group_name_H-M   'P 1'
#
loop_
_entity.id
_entity.type
_entity.pdbx_description
1 polymer ?
#
loop_
_entity_poly.entity_id
_entity_poly.type
_entity_poly.pdbx_seq_one_letter_code
_entity_poly.pdbx_strand_id
1 'polypeptide(L)'
;TFCPLGPCLVTADEIANPNAIKIATILNGERVQDWNTSDMIFDVPTLIEFLSASKTLLPGTVILTGTPHGVGFARTPPVWLKAGDTVSIEIEKIGTLTNPVVNEPV
;
A
#
# COMPACT_ATOMS: atom_id res chain seq x y z
N THR A 1 -12.58 8.41 5.01
CA THR A 1 -11.14 8.20 5.32
C THR A 1 -10.36 8.16 4.01
N PHE A 2 -9.38 9.03 3.85
CA PHE A 2 -8.57 9.11 2.63
C PHE A 2 -7.31 8.24 2.69
N CYS A 3 -6.95 7.73 3.87
CA CYS A 3 -5.82 6.85 4.07
C CYS A 3 -6.16 5.77 5.11
N PRO A 4 -6.88 4.72 4.70
CA PRO A 4 -7.16 3.59 5.58
C PRO A 4 -5.88 2.83 5.87
N LEU A 5 -5.67 2.45 7.13
CA LEU A 5 -4.55 1.62 7.61
C LEU A 5 -5.11 0.31 8.15
N GLY A 6 -4.48 -0.81 7.81
CA GLY A 6 -4.88 -2.13 8.28
C GLY A 6 -4.51 -3.24 7.28
N PRO A 7 -5.06 -4.45 7.45
CA PRO A 7 -6.04 -4.87 8.45
C PRO A 7 -5.46 -4.93 9.86
N CYS A 8 -4.14 -5.07 9.99
CA CYS A 8 -3.42 -5.13 11.27
C CYS A 8 -2.03 -4.50 11.13
N LEU A 9 -1.36 -4.31 12.25
CA LEU A 9 0.06 -4.01 12.32
C LEU A 9 0.81 -5.31 12.62
N VAL A 10 1.75 -5.65 11.77
CA VAL A 10 2.61 -6.83 11.93
C VAL A 10 4.00 -6.38 12.38
N THR A 11 4.52 -6.99 13.42
CA THR A 11 5.84 -6.63 13.95
C THR A 11 6.98 -7.18 13.08
N ALA A 12 8.14 -6.53 13.13
CA ALA A 12 9.25 -6.84 12.23
C ALA A 12 9.83 -8.26 12.41
N ASP A 13 9.63 -8.87 13.57
CA ASP A 13 10.05 -10.25 13.84
C ASP A 13 9.22 -11.30 13.09
N GLU A 14 7.98 -10.96 12.70
CA GLU A 14 7.13 -11.84 11.89
C GLU A 14 7.41 -11.74 10.38
N ILE A 15 8.02 -10.63 9.93
CA ILE A 15 8.38 -10.39 8.53
C ILE A 15 9.88 -10.26 8.40
N ALA A 16 10.56 -11.37 8.16
CA ALA A 16 12.02 -11.41 8.08
C ALA A 16 12.61 -10.53 6.97
N ASN A 17 11.91 -10.37 5.85
CA ASN A 17 12.35 -9.54 4.73
C ASN A 17 11.18 -8.74 4.14
N PRO A 18 11.02 -7.46 4.50
CA PRO A 18 9.97 -6.60 3.97
C PRO A 18 10.16 -6.27 2.47
N ASN A 19 11.34 -6.53 1.90
CA ASN A 19 11.63 -6.28 0.49
C ASN A 19 11.40 -7.52 -0.40
N ALA A 20 10.65 -8.52 0.07
CA ALA A 20 10.32 -9.73 -0.69
C ALA A 20 8.90 -10.21 -0.39
N ILE A 21 7.94 -9.29 -0.36
CA ILE A 21 6.53 -9.53 -0.02
C ILE A 21 5.66 -9.28 -1.25
N LYS A 22 4.73 -10.19 -1.52
CA LYS A 22 3.72 -9.98 -2.55
C LYS A 22 2.70 -8.94 -2.11
N ILE A 23 2.35 -8.07 -3.05
CA ILE A 23 1.32 -7.04 -2.87
C ILE A 23 0.41 -7.01 -4.09
N ALA A 24 -0.89 -6.91 -3.87
CA ALA A 24 -1.86 -6.80 -4.94
C ALA A 24 -2.98 -5.82 -4.58
N THR A 25 -3.55 -5.20 -5.60
CA THR A 25 -4.77 -4.40 -5.51
C THR A 25 -5.85 -5.04 -6.34
N ILE A 26 -7.01 -5.27 -5.73
CA ILE A 26 -8.21 -5.79 -6.37
C ILE A 26 -9.28 -4.70 -6.37
N LEU A 27 -9.77 -4.35 -7.55
CA LEU A 27 -10.86 -3.39 -7.74
C LEU A 27 -12.07 -4.15 -8.29
N ASN A 28 -13.17 -4.16 -7.55
CA ASN A 28 -14.42 -4.84 -7.92
C ASN A 28 -14.22 -6.33 -8.31
N GLY A 29 -13.30 -7.01 -7.63
CA GLY A 29 -12.97 -8.41 -7.91
C GLY A 29 -11.92 -8.62 -9.02
N GLU A 30 -11.50 -7.58 -9.73
CA GLU A 30 -10.43 -7.64 -10.73
C GLU A 30 -9.08 -7.24 -10.12
N ARG A 31 -8.05 -8.04 -10.33
CA ARG A 31 -6.68 -7.73 -9.90
C ARG A 31 -6.07 -6.67 -10.81
N VAL A 32 -5.88 -5.47 -10.30
CA VAL A 32 -5.43 -4.29 -11.05
C VAL A 32 -3.96 -3.95 -10.81
N GLN A 33 -3.39 -4.40 -9.70
CA GLN A 33 -1.95 -4.40 -9.43
C GLN A 33 -1.59 -5.77 -8.84
N ASP A 34 -0.45 -6.32 -9.26
CA ASP A 34 0.07 -7.60 -8.75
C ASP A 34 1.60 -7.57 -8.85
N TRP A 35 2.26 -7.39 -7.70
CA TRP A 35 3.67 -7.13 -7.69
C TRP A 35 4.38 -7.67 -6.44
N ASN A 36 5.66 -7.35 -6.30
CA ASN A 36 6.47 -7.72 -5.16
C ASN A 36 7.27 -6.50 -4.67
N THR A 37 7.45 -6.37 -3.36
CA THR A 37 8.21 -5.27 -2.77
C THR A 37 9.70 -5.30 -3.13
N SER A 38 10.21 -6.39 -3.69
CA SER A 38 11.57 -6.46 -4.24
C SER A 38 11.81 -5.51 -5.42
N ASP A 39 10.74 -4.98 -6.02
CA ASP A 39 10.80 -4.01 -7.13
C ASP A 39 10.81 -2.54 -6.66
N MET A 40 10.85 -2.31 -5.37
CA MET A 40 10.99 -0.95 -4.82
C MET A 40 12.29 -0.32 -5.30
N ILE A 41 12.21 0.94 -5.80
CA ILE A 41 13.39 1.71 -6.23
C ILE A 41 14.37 1.91 -5.07
N PHE A 42 13.83 2.24 -3.89
CA PHE A 42 14.56 2.30 -2.64
C PHE A 42 13.96 1.28 -1.67
N ASP A 43 14.77 0.40 -1.14
CA ASP A 43 14.32 -0.58 -0.17
C ASP A 43 14.00 0.03 1.20
N VAL A 44 13.35 -0.74 2.07
CA VAL A 44 12.94 -0.26 3.39
C VAL A 44 14.11 0.26 4.23
N PRO A 45 15.27 -0.43 4.32
CA PRO A 45 16.44 0.08 5.04
C PRO A 45 16.93 1.43 4.52
N THR A 46 17.03 1.60 3.21
CA THR A 46 17.46 2.86 2.57
C THR A 46 16.50 4.01 2.89
N LEU A 47 15.20 3.76 2.87
CA LEU A 47 14.19 4.77 3.23
C LEU A 47 14.30 5.19 4.70
N ILE A 48 14.51 4.24 5.60
CA ILE A 48 14.70 4.52 7.03
C ILE A 48 15.98 5.33 7.25
N GLU A 49 17.10 4.93 6.66
CA GLU A 49 18.37 5.63 6.74
C GLU A 49 18.24 7.09 6.27
N PHE A 50 17.68 7.29 5.08
CA PHE A 50 17.49 8.62 4.50
C PHE A 50 16.60 9.52 5.37
N LEU A 51 15.47 9.00 5.83
CA LEU A 51 14.51 9.79 6.63
C LEU A 51 15.03 10.09 8.03
N SER A 52 15.80 9.18 8.63
CA SER A 52 16.37 9.38 9.97
C SER A 52 17.63 10.23 10.00
N ALA A 53 18.27 10.49 8.85
CA ALA A 53 19.50 11.29 8.76
C ALA A 53 19.32 12.72 9.27
N SER A 54 18.14 13.30 9.13
CA SER A 54 17.85 14.70 9.48
C SER A 54 16.75 14.88 10.52
N LYS A 55 16.09 13.80 10.97
CA LYS A 55 14.99 13.85 11.93
C LYS A 55 14.87 12.56 12.72
N THR A 56 14.36 12.64 13.92
CA THR A 56 14.04 11.45 14.73
C THR A 56 12.71 10.83 14.24
N LEU A 57 12.75 9.56 13.90
CA LEU A 57 11.54 8.78 13.65
C LEU A 57 10.96 8.34 15.01
N LEU A 58 9.85 8.91 15.37
CA LEU A 58 9.17 8.60 16.64
C LEU A 58 8.35 7.32 16.54
N PRO A 59 8.10 6.61 17.66
CA PRO A 59 7.12 5.53 17.68
C PRO A 59 5.77 5.99 17.11
N GLY A 60 5.17 5.19 16.23
CA GLY A 60 3.94 5.53 15.53
C GLY A 60 4.14 6.33 14.23
N THR A 61 5.38 6.64 13.84
CA THR A 61 5.65 7.22 12.51
C THR A 61 5.24 6.24 11.42
N VAL A 62 4.42 6.72 10.47
CA VAL A 62 4.01 5.96 9.28
C VAL A 62 4.76 6.49 8.07
N ILE A 63 5.37 5.60 7.30
CA ILE A 63 6.08 5.91 6.07
C ILE A 63 5.31 5.31 4.90
N LEU A 64 4.81 6.15 4.00
CA LEU A 64 4.17 5.72 2.77
C LEU A 64 5.23 5.53 1.70
N THR A 65 5.46 4.28 1.32
CA THR A 65 6.58 3.90 0.43
C THR A 65 6.24 3.95 -1.07
N GLY A 66 5.04 4.42 -1.41
CA GLY A 66 4.57 4.45 -2.79
C GLY A 66 3.76 3.21 -3.18
N THR A 67 3.60 3.02 -4.47
CA THR A 67 2.76 1.96 -5.04
C THR A 67 3.42 1.32 -6.25
N PRO A 68 3.16 0.04 -6.55
CA PRO A 68 3.59 -0.58 -7.79
C PRO A 68 2.88 0.01 -9.00
N HIS A 69 3.32 -0.35 -10.19
CA HIS A 69 2.65 0.04 -11.43
C HIS A 69 1.21 -0.51 -11.51
N GLY A 70 0.41 0.02 -12.44
CA GLY A 70 -0.99 -0.38 -12.63
C GLY A 70 -1.99 0.57 -11.98
N VAL A 71 -1.53 1.74 -11.49
CA VAL A 71 -2.41 2.80 -10.98
C VAL A 71 -3.42 3.23 -12.04
N GLY A 72 -4.65 3.48 -11.62
CA GLY A 72 -5.75 3.82 -12.52
C GLY A 72 -5.47 5.02 -13.41
N PHE A 73 -4.83 6.06 -12.88
CA PHE A 73 -4.44 7.26 -13.64
C PHE A 73 -3.57 6.96 -14.87
N ALA A 74 -2.64 6.00 -14.78
CA ALA A 74 -1.71 5.67 -15.86
C ALA A 74 -2.27 4.68 -16.88
N ARG A 75 -3.51 4.23 -16.74
CA ARG A 75 -4.17 3.33 -17.68
C ARG A 75 -4.68 4.06 -18.92
N THR A 76 -4.87 3.34 -20.00
CA THR A 76 -5.47 3.86 -21.24
C THR A 76 -6.70 3.04 -21.60
N PRO A 77 -7.94 3.59 -21.46
CA PRO A 77 -8.26 4.88 -20.83
C PRO A 77 -8.01 4.89 -19.32
N PRO A 78 -7.83 6.08 -18.70
CA PRO A 78 -7.70 6.19 -17.24
C PRO A 78 -8.89 5.62 -16.50
N VAL A 79 -8.64 4.93 -15.39
CA VAL A 79 -9.66 4.34 -14.52
C VAL A 79 -9.66 5.09 -13.18
N TRP A 80 -10.79 5.71 -12.86
CA TRP A 80 -10.99 6.44 -11.61
C TRP A 80 -11.91 5.66 -10.69
N LEU A 81 -11.60 5.70 -9.40
CA LEU A 81 -12.48 5.18 -8.37
C LEU A 81 -13.77 6.02 -8.32
N LYS A 82 -14.91 5.37 -8.14
CA LYS A 82 -16.22 6.00 -8.04
C LYS A 82 -17.02 5.38 -6.90
N ALA A 83 -18.01 6.11 -6.40
CA ALA A 83 -18.91 5.59 -5.39
C ALA A 83 -19.55 4.27 -5.82
N GLY A 84 -19.54 3.29 -4.94
CA GLY A 84 -19.99 1.92 -5.18
C GLY A 84 -18.87 0.94 -5.53
N ASP A 85 -17.66 1.42 -5.85
CA ASP A 85 -16.51 0.54 -6.02
C ASP A 85 -16.07 -0.08 -4.68
N THR A 86 -15.44 -1.23 -4.77
CA THR A 86 -14.77 -1.88 -3.63
C THR A 86 -13.31 -2.10 -3.96
N VAL A 87 -12.43 -1.63 -3.09
CA VAL A 87 -10.97 -1.77 -3.23
C VAL A 87 -10.46 -2.67 -2.13
N SER A 88 -9.74 -3.73 -2.50
CA SER A 88 -9.03 -4.62 -1.58
C SER A 88 -7.54 -4.56 -1.85
N ILE A 89 -6.75 -4.41 -0.80
CA ILE A 89 -5.29 -4.50 -0.85
C ILE A 89 -4.87 -5.77 -0.13
N GLU A 90 -4.23 -6.68 -0.85
CA GLU A 90 -3.68 -7.92 -0.31
C GLU A 90 -2.17 -7.75 -0.14
N ILE A 91 -1.67 -8.01 1.07
CA ILE A 91 -0.23 -8.02 1.35
C ILE A 91 0.10 -9.35 2.02
N GLU A 92 1.03 -10.08 1.43
CA GLU A 92 1.51 -11.37 1.96
C GLU A 92 1.93 -11.21 3.43
N LYS A 93 1.52 -12.16 4.28
CA LYS A 93 1.76 -12.19 5.74
C LYS A 93 1.09 -11.08 6.56
N ILE A 94 0.45 -10.09 5.93
CA ILE A 94 -0.28 -9.03 6.65
C ILE A 94 -1.78 -9.28 6.54
N GLY A 95 -2.25 -9.67 5.36
CA GLY A 95 -3.66 -9.94 5.10
C GLY A 95 -4.28 -9.01 4.07
N THR A 96 -5.59 -8.85 4.14
CA THR A 96 -6.37 -8.08 3.17
C THR A 96 -7.11 -6.95 3.86
N LEU A 97 -6.88 -5.74 3.38
CA LEU A 97 -7.65 -4.55 3.76
C LEU A 97 -8.66 -4.24 2.66
N THR A 98 -9.94 -4.25 2.98
CA THR A 98 -11.02 -3.96 2.03
C THR A 98 -11.81 -2.73 2.45
N ASN A 99 -12.02 -1.81 1.53
CA ASN A 99 -12.79 -0.59 1.75
C ASN A 99 -13.77 -0.34 0.60
N PRO A 100 -15.01 0.08 0.91
CA PRO A 100 -15.91 0.64 -0.10
C PRO A 100 -15.48 2.07 -0.45
N VAL A 101 -15.72 2.46 -1.69
CA VAL A 101 -15.61 3.84 -2.14
C VAL A 101 -16.98 4.52 -1.99
N VAL A 102 -17.02 5.62 -1.28
CA VAL A 102 -18.24 6.40 -1.06
C VAL A 102 -18.00 7.87 -1.41
N ASN A 103 -19.05 8.60 -1.77
CA ASN A 103 -18.96 10.05 -1.90
C ASN A 103 -18.67 10.68 -0.53
N GLU A 104 -17.88 11.75 -0.53
CA GLU A 104 -17.70 12.56 0.66
C GLU A 104 -19.06 13.14 1.10
N PRO A 105 -19.45 12.97 2.37
CA PRO A 105 -20.67 13.61 2.85
C PRO A 105 -20.49 15.14 2.78
N VAL A 106 -21.49 15.80 2.20
CA VAL A 106 -21.57 17.27 2.06
C VAL A 106 -22.10 17.87 3.36
#